data_c508a47432880bc98f229c251f089ece
#
_entry.id   c508a47432880bc98f229c251f089ece
#
_cell.length_a   1.000
_cell.length_b   1.000
_cell.length_c   1.000
_cell.angle_alpha   90.00
_cell.angle_beta   90.00
_cell.angle_gamma   90.00
#
_symmetry.space_group_name_H-M   'P 1'
#
loop_
_entity.id
_entity.type
_entity.pdbx_description
1 polymer ?
#
loop_
_entity_poly.entity_id
_entity_poly.type
_entity_poly.pdbx_seq_one_letter_code
_entity_poly.pdbx_strand_id
1 'polypeptide(L)'
;ARQQRGRHFTEEDTVKRVGDPIARGWWLADAVRDDDRTPVLHGSADADVCIVGGGYTGLWTALRIKELAPTTDVMLIEREICGSGASGRNGGFAMTLWHHFLLLERLCGAPEALRIARASTEAVAEINEVCKNSGIDIGFEEHGWIWTATNPNQLGAWQATLDALERLDTKVFSELTREEVADRTGTTYNIAGVFEPGLASLQPAATAQALRLVALDRGVRIHEHSPMVELQRSDPPVVRTAHGSITAKRVVIAMQCWSGSLPDLRNKYLTLGGDLLMTEPAPQVMQEIGIEPGLLVSDSRLLVHYYHARPDGRMAFGKAGGTFRPGNLVGTKYEGRSRNEEWIKSSLYAFYPALRTVPVAATWSGAVDRSMDGLPFFTRLGRPDIIGGLGYSGNGVGPSVLGGKILASMALDRLDDWSRCGLVRQPPGFLPPEPLRYVGGSLVKMAVSRKERAEDAGKDPSRLDRMLTRMAPPGLVPTD
;
A
#
# COMPACT_ATOMS: atom_id res chain seq x y z
N ALA A 1 33.72 18.31 -6.62
CA ALA A 1 33.10 17.81 -5.39
C ALA A 1 32.08 18.86 -4.90
N ARG A 2 30.84 18.79 -5.33
CA ARG A 2 29.72 19.55 -4.75
C ARG A 2 28.95 18.58 -3.87
N GLN A 3 29.09 18.70 -2.55
CA GLN A 3 28.23 18.08 -1.58
C GLN A 3 26.80 18.56 -1.82
N GLN A 4 25.94 17.69 -2.34
CA GLN A 4 24.50 17.88 -2.26
C GLN A 4 24.09 17.62 -0.79
N ARG A 5 23.93 18.71 -0.04
CA ARG A 5 23.29 18.68 1.28
C ARG A 5 21.84 18.22 1.09
N GLY A 6 21.53 17.03 1.57
CA GLY A 6 20.15 16.62 1.76
C GLY A 6 19.44 17.66 2.63
N ARG A 7 18.30 18.15 2.21
CA ARG A 7 17.46 18.98 3.09
C ARG A 7 17.00 18.10 4.25
N HIS A 8 17.56 18.34 5.42
CA HIS A 8 17.02 17.85 6.69
C HIS A 8 15.67 18.56 6.89
N PHE A 9 14.65 17.79 7.23
CA PHE A 9 13.39 18.35 7.72
C PHE A 9 13.69 19.04 9.06
N THR A 10 13.23 20.27 9.23
CA THR A 10 13.36 20.99 10.48
C THR A 10 12.22 20.61 11.43
N GLU A 11 12.45 20.76 12.74
CA GLU A 11 11.41 20.58 13.77
C GLU A 11 10.15 21.44 13.46
N GLU A 12 10.32 22.65 12.90
CA GLU A 12 9.22 23.52 12.47
C GLU A 12 8.36 22.91 11.34
N ASP A 13 8.98 22.14 10.44
CA ASP A 13 8.23 21.43 9.37
C ASP A 13 7.36 20.31 9.94
N THR A 14 7.79 19.70 11.04
CA THR A 14 7.07 18.62 11.74
C THR A 14 5.94 19.17 12.60
N VAL A 15 6.18 20.24 13.36
CA VAL A 15 5.21 20.86 14.28
C VAL A 15 4.04 21.51 13.54
N LYS A 16 4.27 22.15 12.36
CA LYS A 16 3.20 22.73 11.55
C LYS A 16 2.23 21.69 10.97
N ARG A 17 2.61 20.41 10.88
CA ARG A 17 1.77 19.35 10.34
C ARG A 17 0.81 18.73 11.35
N VAL A 18 1.12 18.81 12.63
CA VAL A 18 0.31 18.22 13.70
C VAL A 18 -1.04 18.96 13.86
N GLY A 19 -1.14 20.21 13.41
CA GLY A 19 -2.31 21.08 13.61
C GLY A 19 -3.32 21.14 12.47
N ASP A 20 -3.05 20.58 11.26
CA ASP A 20 -3.97 20.65 10.12
C ASP A 20 -4.56 19.26 9.78
N PRO A 21 -5.82 18.96 10.16
CA PRO A 21 -6.49 17.70 9.84
C PRO A 21 -6.51 17.41 8.33
N ILE A 22 -6.61 18.45 7.49
CA ILE A 22 -6.65 18.32 6.03
C ILE A 22 -5.30 17.85 5.47
N ALA A 23 -4.19 18.26 6.09
CA ALA A 23 -2.85 17.83 5.69
C ALA A 23 -2.60 16.34 5.97
N ARG A 24 -3.28 15.74 6.94
CA ARG A 24 -3.15 14.32 7.32
C ARG A 24 -3.93 13.36 6.41
N GLY A 25 -4.93 13.84 5.69
CA GLY A 25 -5.92 13.01 4.98
C GLY A 25 -7.07 12.57 5.90
N TRP A 26 -8.23 12.29 5.29
CA TRP A 26 -9.47 12.05 6.02
C TRP A 26 -9.35 10.89 7.02
N TRP A 27 -8.77 9.76 6.63
CA TRP A 27 -8.63 8.57 7.50
C TRP A 27 -7.88 8.85 8.80
N LEU A 28 -6.78 9.59 8.71
CA LEU A 28 -5.96 9.93 9.88
C LEU A 28 -6.66 10.98 10.76
N ALA A 29 -7.36 11.95 10.16
CA ALA A 29 -8.12 12.93 10.91
C ALA A 29 -9.30 12.29 11.67
N ASP A 30 -9.92 11.27 11.09
CA ASP A 30 -11.04 10.54 11.67
C ASP A 30 -10.62 9.61 12.83
N ALA A 31 -9.52 8.85 12.67
CA ALA A 31 -9.14 7.78 13.59
C ALA A 31 -8.10 8.14 14.64
N VAL A 32 -7.31 9.20 14.42
CA VAL A 32 -6.14 9.50 15.26
C VAL A 32 -6.47 10.56 16.30
N ARG A 33 -6.22 10.22 17.58
CA ARG A 33 -6.34 11.14 18.71
C ARG A 33 -4.96 11.60 19.17
N ASP A 34 -4.80 12.89 19.45
CA ASP A 34 -3.49 13.47 19.78
C ASP A 34 -3.06 13.20 21.24
N ASP A 35 -3.95 12.75 22.11
CA ASP A 35 -3.71 12.44 23.53
C ASP A 35 -3.16 11.04 23.79
N ASP A 36 -3.16 10.16 22.80
CA ASP A 36 -2.61 8.79 22.90
C ASP A 36 -1.32 8.64 22.07
N ARG A 37 -0.20 9.15 22.61
CA ARG A 37 1.09 9.07 21.96
C ARG A 37 2.11 8.31 22.82
N THR A 38 2.96 7.55 22.13
CA THR A 38 4.13 6.95 22.78
C THR A 38 5.27 7.95 22.86
N PRO A 39 6.15 7.84 23.87
CA PRO A 39 7.20 8.83 24.07
C PRO A 39 8.24 8.80 22.94
N VAL A 40 8.81 9.97 22.66
CA VAL A 40 10.00 10.10 21.79
C VAL A 40 11.15 9.29 22.40
N LEU A 41 11.98 8.70 21.54
CA LEU A 41 13.19 8.01 21.99
C LEU A 41 14.23 9.02 22.48
N HIS A 42 14.61 8.92 23.75
CA HIS A 42 15.69 9.70 24.34
C HIS A 42 16.81 8.80 24.90
N GLY A 43 18.05 9.25 24.73
CA GLY A 43 19.22 8.52 25.23
C GLY A 43 19.52 7.24 24.44
N SER A 44 20.31 6.36 25.05
CA SER A 44 20.71 5.09 24.45
C SER A 44 19.89 3.94 25.03
N ALA A 45 19.45 3.02 24.13
CA ALA A 45 18.72 1.82 24.50
C ALA A 45 19.28 0.61 23.76
N ASP A 46 19.05 -0.58 24.32
CA ASP A 46 19.34 -1.86 23.70
C ASP A 46 18.04 -2.59 23.38
N ALA A 47 18.06 -3.43 22.34
CA ALA A 47 16.96 -4.31 21.95
C ALA A 47 17.48 -5.60 21.30
N ASP A 48 16.67 -6.65 21.33
CA ASP A 48 16.95 -7.82 20.49
C ASP A 48 16.65 -7.50 19.02
N VAL A 49 15.52 -6.86 18.77
CA VAL A 49 15.09 -6.44 17.43
C VAL A 49 14.65 -4.98 17.45
N CYS A 50 15.26 -4.16 16.58
CA CYS A 50 14.83 -2.80 16.31
C CYS A 50 14.08 -2.76 14.98
N ILE A 51 12.83 -2.31 15.00
CA ILE A 51 11.99 -2.13 13.80
C ILE A 51 11.91 -0.65 13.46
N VAL A 52 12.26 -0.28 12.23
CA VAL A 52 12.20 1.11 11.74
C VAL A 52 11.02 1.26 10.81
N GLY A 53 9.99 1.97 11.28
CA GLY A 53 8.73 2.24 10.58
C GLY A 53 7.52 1.60 11.26
N GLY A 54 6.59 2.46 11.72
CA GLY A 54 5.34 2.11 12.41
C GLY A 54 4.14 1.96 11.45
N GLY A 55 4.38 1.57 10.19
CA GLY A 55 3.33 1.17 9.25
C GLY A 55 2.89 -0.28 9.46
N TYR A 56 1.95 -0.76 8.66
CA TYR A 56 1.44 -2.13 8.74
C TYR A 56 2.55 -3.18 8.79
N THR A 57 3.53 -3.12 7.89
CA THR A 57 4.63 -4.09 7.83
C THR A 57 5.43 -4.15 9.14
N GLY A 58 5.78 -2.99 9.70
CA GLY A 58 6.53 -2.94 10.97
C GLY A 58 5.69 -3.44 12.14
N LEU A 59 4.42 -3.04 12.24
CA LEU A 59 3.51 -3.47 13.30
C LEU A 59 3.24 -4.97 13.21
N TRP A 60 2.93 -5.51 12.03
CA TRP A 60 2.78 -6.96 11.84
C TRP A 60 4.05 -7.74 12.17
N THR A 61 5.23 -7.21 11.78
CA THR A 61 6.51 -7.84 12.16
C THR A 61 6.67 -7.91 13.67
N ALA A 62 6.41 -6.81 14.38
CA ALA A 62 6.48 -6.76 15.82
C ALA A 62 5.52 -7.77 16.49
N LEU A 63 4.27 -7.82 16.04
CA LEU A 63 3.26 -8.75 16.53
C LEU A 63 3.66 -10.21 16.31
N ARG A 64 4.21 -10.53 15.13
CA ARG A 64 4.66 -11.90 14.82
C ARG A 64 5.89 -12.31 15.61
N ILE A 65 6.83 -11.39 15.85
CA ILE A 65 7.97 -11.67 16.73
C ILE A 65 7.48 -12.01 18.14
N LYS A 66 6.56 -11.19 18.68
CA LYS A 66 6.00 -11.43 20.03
C LYS A 66 5.16 -12.71 20.12
N GLU A 67 4.53 -13.13 19.04
CA GLU A 67 3.81 -14.40 18.96
C GLU A 67 4.77 -15.60 18.95
N LEU A 68 5.82 -15.54 18.12
CA LEU A 68 6.77 -16.63 17.94
C LEU A 68 7.81 -16.73 19.07
N ALA A 69 8.16 -15.61 19.70
CA ALA A 69 9.17 -15.49 20.75
C ALA A 69 8.76 -14.39 21.74
N PRO A 70 7.83 -14.65 22.68
CA PRO A 70 7.24 -13.64 23.57
C PRO A 70 8.25 -12.87 24.42
N THR A 71 9.39 -13.47 24.74
CA THR A 71 10.45 -12.88 25.57
C THR A 71 11.41 -11.97 24.80
N THR A 72 11.35 -11.98 23.46
CA THR A 72 12.19 -11.11 22.62
C THR A 72 11.89 -9.64 22.92
N ASP A 73 12.93 -8.87 23.19
CA ASP A 73 12.82 -7.43 23.38
C ASP A 73 12.72 -6.73 22.02
N VAL A 74 11.54 -6.21 21.70
CA VAL A 74 11.24 -5.54 20.42
C VAL A 74 11.03 -4.06 20.66
N MET A 75 11.83 -3.24 19.98
CA MET A 75 11.66 -1.79 19.94
C MET A 75 11.31 -1.33 18.53
N LEU A 76 10.25 -0.54 18.41
CA LEU A 76 9.81 0.03 17.14
C LEU A 76 9.91 1.56 17.20
N ILE A 77 10.55 2.16 16.20
CA ILE A 77 10.58 3.61 16.04
C ILE A 77 9.79 4.05 14.80
N GLU A 78 9.08 5.15 14.94
CA GLU A 78 8.29 5.77 13.86
C GLU A 78 8.62 7.25 13.74
N ARG A 79 8.72 7.75 12.51
CA ARG A 79 9.07 9.14 12.20
C ARG A 79 8.06 10.15 12.74
N GLU A 80 6.76 9.84 12.58
CA GLU A 80 5.65 10.69 13.02
C GLU A 80 4.80 9.91 14.04
N ILE A 81 3.71 9.34 13.57
CA ILE A 81 2.83 8.47 14.35
C ILE A 81 2.61 7.16 13.59
N CYS A 82 2.35 6.08 14.28
CA CYS A 82 2.05 4.80 13.66
C CYS A 82 0.89 4.95 12.67
N GLY A 83 1.11 4.49 11.43
CA GLY A 83 0.15 4.61 10.35
C GLY A 83 0.18 5.92 9.57
N SER A 84 1.00 6.92 9.90
CA SER A 84 1.04 8.22 9.20
C SER A 84 1.46 8.13 7.72
N GLY A 85 2.18 7.09 7.34
CA GLY A 85 2.58 6.81 5.96
C GLY A 85 1.46 6.22 5.11
N ALA A 86 1.82 5.36 4.15
CA ALA A 86 0.86 4.69 3.26
C ALA A 86 -0.22 3.89 4.00
N SER A 87 0.09 3.36 5.19
CA SER A 87 -0.82 2.53 5.98
C SER A 87 -2.08 3.27 6.44
N GLY A 88 -2.02 4.57 6.71
CA GLY A 88 -3.21 5.35 7.07
C GLY A 88 -3.72 6.25 5.94
N ARG A 89 -3.24 6.08 4.71
CA ARG A 89 -3.58 6.93 3.56
C ARG A 89 -4.13 6.17 2.36
N ASN A 90 -4.13 4.83 2.41
CA ASN A 90 -4.60 3.98 1.31
C ASN A 90 -6.13 4.00 1.16
N GLY A 91 -6.66 3.27 0.19
CA GLY A 91 -8.10 3.22 -0.12
C GLY A 91 -8.93 2.34 0.80
N GLY A 92 -8.34 1.69 1.80
CA GLY A 92 -9.06 0.79 2.70
C GLY A 92 -9.37 -0.59 2.10
N PHE A 93 -8.62 -1.03 1.11
CA PHE A 93 -8.80 -2.32 0.43
C PHE A 93 -7.94 -3.40 1.10
N ALA A 94 -8.52 -4.29 1.87
CA ALA A 94 -7.88 -5.51 2.34
C ALA A 94 -7.93 -6.56 1.22
N MET A 95 -6.94 -6.50 0.32
CA MET A 95 -6.84 -7.32 -0.88
C MET A 95 -6.01 -8.57 -0.64
N THR A 96 -6.28 -9.61 -1.44
CA THR A 96 -5.47 -10.81 -1.59
C THR A 96 -4.36 -10.64 -2.63
N LEU A 97 -3.68 -11.73 -3.00
CA LEU A 97 -2.70 -11.79 -4.08
C LEU A 97 -3.17 -12.63 -5.29
N TRP A 98 -4.44 -13.05 -5.35
CA TRP A 98 -4.95 -13.87 -6.44
C TRP A 98 -4.90 -13.14 -7.80
N HIS A 99 -5.18 -11.86 -7.85
CA HIS A 99 -5.06 -11.07 -9.09
C HIS A 99 -3.60 -10.95 -9.59
N HIS A 100 -2.62 -11.17 -8.72
CA HIS A 100 -1.19 -11.25 -9.06
C HIS A 100 -0.68 -12.69 -9.22
N PHE A 101 -1.57 -13.69 -9.33
CA PHE A 101 -1.20 -15.10 -9.37
C PHE A 101 -0.18 -15.42 -10.48
N LEU A 102 -0.37 -14.88 -11.69
CA LEU A 102 0.58 -15.07 -12.79
C LEU A 102 1.99 -14.55 -12.48
N LEU A 103 2.10 -13.42 -11.76
CA LEU A 103 3.38 -12.87 -11.35
C LEU A 103 4.05 -13.76 -10.30
N LEU A 104 3.26 -14.27 -9.34
CA LEU A 104 3.74 -15.23 -8.33
C LEU A 104 4.16 -16.55 -8.98
N GLU A 105 3.38 -17.10 -9.91
CA GLU A 105 3.69 -18.35 -10.62
C GLU A 105 5.00 -18.23 -11.41
N ARG A 106 5.20 -17.11 -12.12
CA ARG A 106 6.47 -16.82 -12.82
C ARG A 106 7.66 -16.68 -11.85
N LEU A 107 7.42 -16.14 -10.65
CA LEU A 107 8.47 -15.90 -9.65
C LEU A 107 8.92 -17.19 -8.95
N CYS A 108 8.00 -18.01 -8.48
CA CYS A 108 8.30 -19.11 -7.55
C CYS A 108 7.63 -20.45 -7.90
N GLY A 109 6.99 -20.55 -9.07
CA GLY A 109 6.28 -21.75 -9.51
C GLY A 109 4.91 -21.92 -8.87
N ALA A 110 4.06 -22.73 -9.49
CA ALA A 110 2.65 -22.87 -9.13
C ALA A 110 2.40 -23.33 -7.67
N PRO A 111 3.12 -24.31 -7.10
CA PRO A 111 2.85 -24.74 -5.73
C PRO A 111 3.07 -23.63 -4.69
N GLU A 112 4.17 -22.90 -4.80
CA GLU A 112 4.48 -21.81 -3.88
C GLU A 112 3.58 -20.60 -4.13
N ALA A 113 3.27 -20.30 -5.38
CA ALA A 113 2.31 -19.23 -5.75
C ALA A 113 0.92 -19.50 -5.12
N LEU A 114 0.41 -20.73 -5.20
CA LEU A 114 -0.83 -21.14 -4.54
C LEU A 114 -0.76 -20.98 -3.02
N ARG A 115 0.35 -21.38 -2.39
CA ARG A 115 0.55 -21.24 -0.94
C ARG A 115 0.49 -19.77 -0.53
N ILE A 116 1.21 -18.90 -1.24
CA ILE A 116 1.25 -17.45 -0.96
C ILE A 116 -0.14 -16.82 -1.18
N ALA A 117 -0.81 -17.16 -2.29
CA ALA A 117 -2.12 -16.62 -2.61
C ALA A 117 -3.18 -17.05 -1.59
N ARG A 118 -3.22 -18.32 -1.18
CA ARG A 118 -4.11 -18.82 -0.11
C ARG A 118 -3.83 -18.13 1.23
N ALA A 119 -2.56 -18.01 1.61
CA ALA A 119 -2.18 -17.29 2.83
C ALA A 119 -2.58 -15.81 2.78
N SER A 120 -2.66 -15.19 1.60
CA SER A 120 -3.16 -13.82 1.47
C SER A 120 -4.68 -13.71 1.69
N THR A 121 -5.46 -14.76 1.40
CA THR A 121 -6.88 -14.83 1.76
C THR A 121 -7.05 -14.93 3.27
N GLU A 122 -6.30 -15.81 3.91
CA GLU A 122 -6.30 -15.94 5.38
C GLU A 122 -5.90 -14.63 6.07
N ALA A 123 -4.96 -13.88 5.47
CA ALA A 123 -4.50 -12.61 5.99
C ALA A 123 -5.59 -11.54 6.08
N VAL A 124 -6.59 -11.55 5.20
CA VAL A 124 -7.72 -10.60 5.27
C VAL A 124 -8.55 -10.85 6.53
N ALA A 125 -8.93 -12.09 6.81
CA ALA A 125 -9.66 -12.44 8.03
C ALA A 125 -8.83 -12.16 9.29
N GLU A 126 -7.51 -12.44 9.24
CA GLU A 126 -6.59 -12.23 10.34
C GLU A 126 -6.48 -10.76 10.76
N ILE A 127 -6.58 -9.80 9.81
CA ILE A 127 -6.61 -8.37 10.15
C ILE A 127 -7.75 -8.07 11.11
N ASN A 128 -8.96 -8.54 10.82
CA ASN A 128 -10.12 -8.33 11.65
C ASN A 128 -9.96 -8.98 13.04
N GLU A 129 -9.53 -10.24 13.07
CA GLU A 129 -9.36 -10.98 14.32
C GLU A 129 -8.34 -10.32 15.26
N VAL A 130 -7.20 -9.88 14.72
CA VAL A 130 -6.16 -9.21 15.55
C VAL A 130 -6.63 -7.84 16.01
N CYS A 131 -7.29 -7.05 15.15
CA CYS A 131 -7.73 -5.71 15.48
C CYS A 131 -8.87 -5.70 16.53
N LYS A 132 -9.73 -6.71 16.57
CA LYS A 132 -10.76 -6.84 17.63
C LYS A 132 -10.18 -6.77 19.04
N ASN A 133 -8.97 -7.29 19.25
CA ASN A 133 -8.31 -7.26 20.55
C ASN A 133 -7.92 -5.86 21.03
N SER A 134 -7.93 -4.85 20.15
CA SER A 134 -7.63 -3.46 20.51
C SER A 134 -8.81 -2.69 21.07
N GLY A 135 -10.03 -3.17 20.86
CA GLY A 135 -11.28 -2.43 21.12
C GLY A 135 -11.57 -1.29 20.13
N ILE A 136 -10.73 -1.10 19.09
CA ILE A 136 -10.97 -0.11 18.03
C ILE A 136 -11.82 -0.76 16.93
N ASP A 137 -12.91 -0.09 16.57
CA ASP A 137 -13.67 -0.44 15.36
C ASP A 137 -12.87 0.03 14.12
N ILE A 138 -12.46 -0.92 13.31
CA ILE A 138 -11.73 -0.65 12.06
C ILE A 138 -12.65 -0.53 10.84
N GLY A 139 -13.99 -0.58 11.03
CA GLY A 139 -14.97 -0.52 9.94
C GLY A 139 -14.75 -1.63 8.91
N PHE A 140 -14.56 -2.87 9.38
CA PHE A 140 -14.28 -4.02 8.52
C PHE A 140 -15.58 -4.55 7.91
N GLU A 141 -15.74 -4.41 6.58
CA GLU A 141 -16.89 -4.83 5.81
C GLU A 141 -16.46 -5.83 4.73
N GLU A 142 -16.84 -7.11 4.88
CA GLU A 142 -16.46 -8.20 3.98
C GLU A 142 -17.54 -8.41 2.90
N HIS A 143 -17.46 -7.62 1.82
CA HIS A 143 -18.39 -7.67 0.69
C HIS A 143 -17.73 -8.11 -0.63
N GLY A 144 -16.45 -8.47 -0.56
CA GLY A 144 -15.67 -8.89 -1.73
C GLY A 144 -15.21 -7.74 -2.62
N TRP A 145 -14.71 -8.09 -3.79
CA TRP A 145 -14.14 -7.18 -4.76
C TRP A 145 -14.57 -7.51 -6.18
N ILE A 146 -14.92 -6.50 -6.96
CA ILE A 146 -15.15 -6.60 -8.40
C ILE A 146 -13.96 -5.98 -9.13
N TRP A 147 -13.30 -6.79 -9.95
CA TRP A 147 -12.34 -6.34 -10.93
C TRP A 147 -13.07 -6.06 -12.23
N THR A 148 -13.13 -4.79 -12.68
CA THR A 148 -14.00 -4.35 -13.77
C THR A 148 -13.25 -3.97 -15.02
N ALA A 149 -13.98 -3.99 -16.14
CA ALA A 149 -13.67 -3.30 -17.39
C ALA A 149 -14.60 -2.08 -17.53
N THR A 150 -14.03 -0.94 -17.93
CA THR A 150 -14.77 0.32 -18.14
C THR A 150 -14.75 0.78 -19.60
N ASN A 151 -14.03 0.09 -20.46
CA ASN A 151 -14.05 0.25 -21.90
C ASN A 151 -13.73 -1.10 -22.60
N PRO A 152 -14.04 -1.25 -23.90
CA PRO A 152 -13.84 -2.53 -24.62
C PRO A 152 -12.41 -3.07 -24.60
N ASN A 153 -11.38 -2.22 -24.51
CA ASN A 153 -9.98 -2.67 -24.50
C ASN A 153 -9.58 -3.35 -23.18
N GLN A 154 -10.41 -3.25 -22.14
CA GLN A 154 -10.20 -3.89 -20.85
C GLN A 154 -10.95 -5.22 -20.71
N LEU A 155 -11.82 -5.57 -21.66
CA LEU A 155 -12.54 -6.85 -21.64
C LEU A 155 -11.56 -8.01 -21.67
N GLY A 156 -11.74 -8.96 -20.76
CA GLY A 156 -10.87 -10.12 -20.62
C GLY A 156 -9.50 -9.84 -20.01
N ALA A 157 -9.27 -8.66 -19.40
CA ALA A 157 -8.00 -8.32 -18.74
C ALA A 157 -7.59 -9.31 -17.63
N TRP A 158 -8.56 -10.02 -17.06
CA TRP A 158 -8.37 -11.05 -16.03
C TRP A 158 -8.22 -12.46 -16.61
N GLN A 159 -8.51 -12.67 -17.91
CA GLN A 159 -8.65 -14.02 -18.47
C GLN A 159 -7.42 -14.89 -18.26
N ALA A 160 -6.23 -14.37 -18.51
CA ALA A 160 -5.00 -15.13 -18.30
C ALA A 160 -4.81 -15.61 -16.84
N THR A 161 -5.29 -14.81 -15.87
CA THR A 161 -5.27 -15.20 -14.46
C THR A 161 -6.28 -16.30 -14.18
N LEU A 162 -7.50 -16.20 -14.73
CA LEU A 162 -8.54 -17.24 -14.59
C LEU A 162 -8.07 -18.55 -15.20
N ASP A 163 -7.55 -18.53 -16.43
CA ASP A 163 -7.03 -19.71 -17.14
C ASP A 163 -5.90 -20.39 -16.37
N ALA A 164 -5.01 -19.60 -15.74
CA ALA A 164 -3.93 -20.14 -14.93
C ALA A 164 -4.45 -20.85 -13.66
N LEU A 165 -5.45 -20.28 -13.00
CA LEU A 165 -6.08 -20.87 -11.83
C LEU A 165 -6.91 -22.11 -12.18
N GLU A 166 -7.63 -22.11 -13.28
CA GLU A 166 -8.40 -23.25 -13.78
C GLU A 166 -7.50 -24.45 -14.09
N ARG A 167 -6.33 -24.23 -14.71
CA ARG A 167 -5.31 -25.29 -14.93
C ARG A 167 -4.85 -25.97 -13.63
N LEU A 168 -5.02 -25.31 -12.51
CA LEU A 168 -4.63 -25.77 -11.17
C LEU A 168 -5.85 -26.19 -10.32
N ASP A 169 -7.00 -26.39 -10.94
CA ASP A 169 -8.26 -26.73 -10.28
C ASP A 169 -8.59 -25.80 -9.09
N THR A 170 -8.33 -24.51 -9.30
CA THR A 170 -8.50 -23.48 -8.28
C THR A 170 -9.50 -22.44 -8.77
N LYS A 171 -10.68 -22.39 -8.15
CA LYS A 171 -11.73 -21.43 -8.48
C LYS A 171 -11.80 -20.34 -7.41
N VAL A 172 -11.41 -19.14 -7.77
CA VAL A 172 -11.40 -17.95 -6.89
C VAL A 172 -12.38 -16.89 -7.37
N PHE A 173 -12.41 -16.65 -8.66
CA PHE A 173 -13.22 -15.62 -9.29
C PHE A 173 -14.51 -16.19 -9.87
N SER A 174 -15.57 -15.38 -9.85
CA SER A 174 -16.81 -15.61 -10.59
C SER A 174 -16.99 -14.53 -11.64
N GLU A 175 -17.22 -14.89 -12.89
CA GLU A 175 -17.57 -13.93 -13.93
C GLU A 175 -18.95 -13.34 -13.64
N LEU A 176 -19.10 -12.05 -13.90
CA LEU A 176 -20.35 -11.31 -13.74
C LEU A 176 -20.82 -10.80 -15.10
N THR A 177 -22.12 -10.87 -15.34
CA THR A 177 -22.74 -10.22 -16.47
C THR A 177 -22.67 -8.69 -16.34
N ARG A 178 -22.92 -7.99 -17.43
CA ARG A 178 -22.97 -6.52 -17.43
C ARG A 178 -24.02 -5.98 -16.46
N GLU A 179 -25.17 -6.64 -16.42
CA GLU A 179 -26.28 -6.28 -15.53
C GLU A 179 -25.88 -6.47 -14.05
N GLU A 180 -25.31 -7.62 -13.69
CA GLU A 180 -24.86 -7.89 -12.33
C GLU A 180 -23.77 -6.92 -11.86
N VAL A 181 -22.83 -6.54 -12.74
CA VAL A 181 -21.82 -5.52 -12.42
C VAL A 181 -22.48 -4.16 -12.20
N ALA A 182 -23.42 -3.75 -13.07
CA ALA A 182 -24.11 -2.48 -12.95
C ALA A 182 -24.95 -2.40 -11.67
N ASP A 183 -25.69 -3.46 -11.37
CA ASP A 183 -26.56 -3.56 -10.18
C ASP A 183 -25.75 -3.45 -8.87
N ARG A 184 -24.62 -4.16 -8.79
CA ARG A 184 -23.76 -4.16 -7.58
C ARG A 184 -22.93 -2.89 -7.44
N THR A 185 -22.45 -2.32 -8.56
CA THR A 185 -21.62 -1.10 -8.54
C THR A 185 -22.42 0.18 -8.65
N GLY A 186 -23.72 0.13 -8.92
CA GLY A 186 -24.58 1.29 -9.07
C GLY A 186 -24.23 2.17 -10.29
N THR A 187 -23.54 1.62 -11.30
CA THR A 187 -23.15 2.39 -12.47
C THR A 187 -23.00 1.51 -13.72
N THR A 188 -23.49 2.00 -14.84
CA THR A 188 -23.29 1.39 -16.16
C THR A 188 -21.93 1.72 -16.78
N TYR A 189 -21.11 2.50 -16.11
CA TYR A 189 -19.74 2.82 -16.54
C TYR A 189 -18.86 1.56 -16.52
N ASN A 190 -19.12 0.63 -15.59
CA ASN A 190 -18.53 -0.70 -15.57
C ASN A 190 -19.30 -1.60 -16.54
N ILE A 191 -18.61 -2.19 -17.52
CA ILE A 191 -19.24 -2.93 -18.63
C ILE A 191 -19.08 -4.45 -18.53
N ALA A 192 -18.20 -4.94 -17.67
CA ALA A 192 -17.96 -6.35 -17.35
C ALA A 192 -17.11 -6.45 -16.09
N GLY A 193 -17.03 -7.61 -15.47
CA GLY A 193 -16.16 -7.82 -14.34
C GLY A 193 -16.08 -9.26 -13.86
N VAL A 194 -15.15 -9.50 -12.95
CA VAL A 194 -15.07 -10.75 -12.17
C VAL A 194 -15.10 -10.40 -10.69
N PHE A 195 -15.73 -11.25 -9.91
CA PHE A 195 -15.93 -11.08 -8.48
C PHE A 195 -15.05 -12.06 -7.69
N GLU A 196 -14.33 -11.54 -6.71
CA GLU A 196 -13.59 -12.30 -5.70
C GLU A 196 -14.24 -12.08 -4.33
N PRO A 197 -14.79 -13.14 -3.68
CA PRO A 197 -15.34 -13.04 -2.32
C PRO A 197 -14.22 -12.96 -1.26
N GLY A 198 -14.58 -12.68 -0.02
CA GLY A 198 -13.67 -12.73 1.12
C GLY A 198 -12.63 -11.58 1.17
N LEU A 199 -12.84 -10.51 0.41
CA LEU A 199 -12.11 -9.26 0.55
C LEU A 199 -12.95 -8.26 1.34
N ALA A 200 -12.27 -7.33 2.02
CA ALA A 200 -12.93 -6.39 2.90
C ALA A 200 -12.49 -4.94 2.68
N SER A 201 -13.43 -4.01 2.85
CA SER A 201 -13.08 -2.62 3.09
C SER A 201 -12.82 -2.40 4.57
N LEU A 202 -11.98 -1.42 4.89
CA LEU A 202 -11.66 -1.04 6.27
C LEU A 202 -11.23 0.43 6.36
N GLN A 203 -11.19 0.96 7.60
CA GLN A 203 -10.63 2.27 7.89
C GLN A 203 -9.12 2.13 8.13
N PRO A 204 -8.26 2.58 7.19
CA PRO A 204 -6.82 2.27 7.22
C PRO A 204 -6.10 2.79 8.46
N ALA A 205 -6.38 4.02 8.87
CA ALA A 205 -5.70 4.62 10.02
C ALA A 205 -6.15 3.98 11.34
N ALA A 206 -7.45 3.65 11.48
CA ALA A 206 -7.97 2.91 12.62
C ALA A 206 -7.31 1.53 12.72
N THR A 207 -7.14 0.83 11.60
CA THR A 207 -6.42 -0.44 11.54
C THR A 207 -4.96 -0.30 12.03
N ALA A 208 -4.26 0.75 11.63
CA ALA A 208 -2.89 0.99 12.11
C ALA A 208 -2.86 1.28 13.62
N GLN A 209 -3.82 2.06 14.14
CA GLN A 209 -3.92 2.32 15.58
C GLN A 209 -4.30 1.06 16.36
N ALA A 210 -5.21 0.24 15.85
CA ALA A 210 -5.56 -1.05 16.45
C ALA A 210 -4.33 -1.97 16.57
N LEU A 211 -3.56 -2.14 15.50
CA LEU A 211 -2.32 -2.93 15.50
C LEU A 211 -1.28 -2.35 16.47
N ARG A 212 -1.17 -1.01 16.55
CA ARG A 212 -0.30 -0.32 17.51
C ARG A 212 -0.67 -0.66 18.95
N LEU A 213 -1.95 -0.58 19.32
CA LEU A 213 -2.41 -0.91 20.66
C LEU A 213 -2.14 -2.38 21.02
N VAL A 214 -2.44 -3.30 20.10
CA VAL A 214 -2.16 -4.73 20.30
C VAL A 214 -0.65 -4.98 20.44
N ALA A 215 0.19 -4.25 19.71
CA ALA A 215 1.63 -4.38 19.84
C ALA A 215 2.14 -3.88 21.20
N LEU A 216 1.62 -2.75 21.68
CA LEU A 216 1.93 -2.22 23.03
C LEU A 216 1.49 -3.20 24.13
N ASP A 217 0.28 -3.75 24.03
CA ASP A 217 -0.25 -4.75 24.98
C ASP A 217 0.64 -6.01 25.03
N ARG A 218 1.21 -6.41 23.91
CA ARG A 218 2.18 -7.52 23.82
C ARG A 218 3.61 -7.14 24.27
N GLY A 219 3.83 -5.94 24.81
CA GLY A 219 5.10 -5.47 25.34
C GLY A 219 6.11 -5.04 24.26
N VAL A 220 5.65 -4.59 23.09
CA VAL A 220 6.52 -3.90 22.14
C VAL A 220 6.75 -2.47 22.61
N ARG A 221 8.00 -2.05 22.69
CA ARG A 221 8.37 -0.66 23.03
C ARG A 221 8.27 0.19 21.75
N ILE A 222 7.27 1.06 21.68
CA ILE A 222 7.05 1.93 20.52
C ILE A 222 7.48 3.36 20.86
N HIS A 223 8.25 4.00 19.98
CA HIS A 223 8.65 5.39 20.06
C HIS A 223 8.23 6.13 18.78
N GLU A 224 7.16 6.90 18.88
CA GLU A 224 6.70 7.81 17.83
C GLU A 224 7.53 9.10 17.84
N HIS A 225 7.42 9.92 16.78
CA HIS A 225 8.23 11.14 16.60
C HIS A 225 9.74 10.91 16.72
N SER A 226 10.18 9.71 16.32
CA SER A 226 11.56 9.24 16.45
C SER A 226 12.13 8.81 15.10
N PRO A 227 12.31 9.75 14.13
CA PRO A 227 12.83 9.43 12.81
C PRO A 227 14.24 8.86 12.88
N MET A 228 14.49 7.75 12.18
CA MET A 228 15.85 7.27 11.94
C MET A 228 16.62 8.31 11.11
N VAL A 229 17.71 8.83 11.64
CA VAL A 229 18.60 9.75 10.94
C VAL A 229 19.83 9.04 10.37
N GLU A 230 20.26 7.94 11.00
CA GLU A 230 21.40 7.16 10.57
C GLU A 230 21.23 5.68 10.95
N LEU A 231 21.66 4.79 10.05
CA LEU A 231 21.83 3.37 10.33
C LEU A 231 23.32 3.03 10.27
N GLN A 232 23.93 2.84 11.45
CA GLN A 232 25.32 2.40 11.55
C GLN A 232 25.38 0.89 11.41
N ARG A 233 26.19 0.43 10.46
CA ARG A 233 26.36 -0.99 10.14
C ARG A 233 27.50 -1.63 10.95
N SER A 234 27.59 -1.27 12.22
CA SER A 234 28.49 -1.87 13.22
C SER A 234 28.04 -3.27 13.60
N ASP A 235 28.76 -3.92 14.46
CA ASP A 235 28.44 -5.21 15.08
C ASP A 235 28.41 -5.04 16.61
N PRO A 236 27.22 -5.02 17.21
CA PRO A 236 25.87 -5.00 16.63
C PRO A 236 25.53 -3.68 15.89
N PRO A 237 24.50 -3.68 14.98
CA PRO A 237 24.07 -2.46 14.31
C PRO A 237 23.43 -1.45 15.27
N VAL A 238 23.54 -0.15 14.93
CA VAL A 238 22.98 0.94 15.72
C VAL A 238 22.08 1.81 14.86
N VAL A 239 20.85 2.00 15.32
CA VAL A 239 19.87 2.93 14.73
C VAL A 239 19.89 4.22 15.54
N ARG A 240 20.15 5.36 14.88
CA ARG A 240 20.20 6.68 15.53
C ARG A 240 18.99 7.53 15.14
N THR A 241 18.46 8.22 16.13
CA THR A 241 17.46 9.28 15.96
C THR A 241 18.08 10.63 16.33
N ALA A 242 17.31 11.72 16.26
CA ALA A 242 17.80 13.03 16.68
C ALA A 242 18.12 13.10 18.19
N HIS A 243 17.42 12.31 19.02
CA HIS A 243 17.48 12.42 20.48
C HIS A 243 17.99 11.14 21.17
N GLY A 244 18.20 10.07 20.42
CA GLY A 244 18.63 8.79 21.00
C GLY A 244 19.21 7.82 20.00
N SER A 245 19.56 6.63 20.48
CA SER A 245 20.06 5.52 19.66
C SER A 245 19.60 4.18 20.22
N ILE A 246 19.49 3.20 19.33
CA ILE A 246 19.15 1.82 19.66
C ILE A 246 20.26 0.93 19.12
N THR A 247 20.93 0.20 20.01
CA THR A 247 21.81 -0.91 19.65
C THR A 247 20.96 -2.18 19.61
N ALA A 248 20.94 -2.89 18.48
CA ALA A 248 20.06 -4.06 18.31
C ALA A 248 20.81 -5.24 17.71
N LYS A 249 20.45 -6.47 18.10
CA LYS A 249 20.99 -7.69 17.47
C LYS A 249 20.50 -7.85 16.03
N ARG A 250 19.30 -7.35 15.74
CA ARG A 250 18.68 -7.33 14.42
C ARG A 250 17.99 -6.00 14.17
N VAL A 251 18.07 -5.50 12.92
CA VAL A 251 17.34 -4.31 12.50
C VAL A 251 16.41 -4.68 11.33
N VAL A 252 15.14 -4.30 11.46
CA VAL A 252 14.11 -4.48 10.42
C VAL A 252 13.77 -3.12 9.83
N ILE A 253 13.95 -2.98 8.51
CA ILE A 253 13.60 -1.77 7.76
C ILE A 253 12.22 -1.97 7.12
N ALA A 254 11.22 -1.25 7.61
CA ALA A 254 9.83 -1.28 7.16
C ALA A 254 9.32 0.13 6.80
N MET A 255 10.17 0.92 6.12
CA MET A 255 9.94 2.34 5.85
C MET A 255 9.33 2.61 4.47
N GLN A 256 8.98 1.61 3.69
CA GLN A 256 8.37 1.75 2.37
C GLN A 256 9.14 2.78 1.49
N CYS A 257 8.50 3.81 0.94
CA CYS A 257 9.09 4.85 0.08
C CYS A 257 10.22 5.66 0.76
N TRP A 258 10.28 5.73 2.09
CA TRP A 258 11.36 6.41 2.82
C TRP A 258 12.66 5.61 2.83
N SER A 259 12.62 4.35 2.43
CA SER A 259 13.81 3.49 2.28
C SER A 259 14.78 3.96 1.20
N GLY A 260 14.41 4.93 0.35
CA GLY A 260 15.28 5.49 -0.69
C GLY A 260 16.53 6.22 -0.17
N SER A 261 16.59 6.55 1.12
CA SER A 261 17.80 7.06 1.78
C SER A 261 18.87 5.97 1.93
N LEU A 262 18.49 4.69 1.92
CA LEU A 262 19.41 3.57 2.06
C LEU A 262 20.02 3.19 0.71
N PRO A 263 21.37 3.08 0.61
CA PRO A 263 22.05 2.77 -0.66
C PRO A 263 21.57 1.47 -1.32
N ASP A 264 21.26 0.43 -0.52
CA ASP A 264 20.81 -0.88 -1.00
C ASP A 264 19.47 -0.82 -1.73
N LEU A 265 18.63 0.18 -1.41
CA LEU A 265 17.24 0.26 -1.86
C LEU A 265 16.96 1.44 -2.81
N ARG A 266 17.87 2.41 -2.90
CA ARG A 266 17.69 3.68 -3.64
C ARG A 266 17.18 3.54 -5.07
N ASN A 267 17.62 2.52 -5.81
CA ASN A 267 17.29 2.29 -7.22
C ASN A 267 16.51 0.98 -7.44
N LYS A 268 15.77 0.51 -6.43
CA LYS A 268 15.10 -0.79 -6.46
C LYS A 268 13.58 -0.70 -6.59
N TYR A 269 13.02 0.50 -6.50
CA TYR A 269 11.58 0.78 -6.64
C TYR A 269 11.36 2.19 -7.15
N LEU A 270 10.15 2.46 -7.63
CA LEU A 270 9.67 3.79 -7.99
C LEU A 270 8.74 4.31 -6.89
N THR A 271 8.86 5.59 -6.54
CA THR A 271 7.87 6.27 -5.71
C THR A 271 6.84 6.95 -6.61
N LEU A 272 5.60 6.50 -6.54
CA LEU A 272 4.45 7.08 -7.24
C LEU A 272 3.44 7.62 -6.23
N GLY A 273 2.67 8.65 -6.61
CA GLY A 273 1.55 9.13 -5.82
C GLY A 273 0.26 8.41 -6.19
N GLY A 274 -0.48 7.94 -5.20
CA GLY A 274 -1.90 7.65 -5.31
C GLY A 274 -2.69 8.79 -4.71
N ASP A 275 -3.77 9.19 -5.35
CA ASP A 275 -4.64 10.27 -4.90
C ASP A 275 -6.02 9.72 -4.54
N LEU A 276 -6.59 10.22 -3.45
CA LEU A 276 -7.90 9.82 -2.95
C LEU A 276 -8.78 11.02 -2.67
N LEU A 277 -10.08 10.76 -2.72
CA LEU A 277 -11.16 11.67 -2.40
C LEU A 277 -12.15 10.96 -1.48
N MET A 278 -12.68 11.67 -0.48
CA MET A 278 -13.81 11.27 0.34
C MET A 278 -14.91 12.29 0.18
N THR A 279 -16.15 11.84 -0.06
CA THR A 279 -17.33 12.73 -0.08
C THR A 279 -17.84 13.01 1.34
N GLU A 280 -18.66 14.02 1.50
CA GLU A 280 -19.55 14.11 2.66
C GLU A 280 -20.58 12.98 2.65
N PRO A 281 -21.20 12.62 3.81
CA PRO A 281 -22.25 11.61 3.85
C PRO A 281 -23.44 12.03 3.00
N ALA A 282 -23.92 11.13 2.16
CA ALA A 282 -25.09 11.34 1.31
C ALA A 282 -25.89 10.03 1.16
N PRO A 283 -26.45 9.47 2.25
CA PRO A 283 -27.06 8.14 2.26
C PRO A 283 -28.21 8.03 1.25
N GLN A 284 -29.01 9.08 1.04
CA GLN A 284 -30.11 9.08 0.06
C GLN A 284 -29.57 8.97 -1.36
N VAL A 285 -28.52 9.72 -1.69
CA VAL A 285 -27.87 9.66 -3.02
C VAL A 285 -27.21 8.30 -3.24
N MET A 286 -26.57 7.71 -2.21
CA MET A 286 -25.98 6.37 -2.31
C MET A 286 -27.05 5.30 -2.52
N GLN A 287 -28.20 5.43 -1.87
CA GLN A 287 -29.33 4.53 -2.09
C GLN A 287 -29.90 4.66 -3.50
N GLU A 288 -30.03 5.87 -4.04
CA GLU A 288 -30.47 6.12 -5.43
C GLU A 288 -29.46 5.57 -6.45
N ILE A 289 -28.17 5.68 -6.19
CA ILE A 289 -27.10 5.09 -7.00
C ILE A 289 -27.17 3.57 -6.99
N GLY A 290 -27.51 2.96 -5.83
CA GLY A 290 -27.62 1.51 -5.68
C GLY A 290 -26.28 0.78 -5.53
N ILE A 291 -25.17 1.49 -5.24
CA ILE A 291 -23.90 0.82 -4.97
C ILE A 291 -23.98 0.04 -3.65
N GLU A 292 -23.50 -1.21 -3.69
CA GLU A 292 -23.43 -2.08 -2.51
C GLU A 292 -22.39 -1.53 -1.50
N PRO A 293 -22.80 -1.14 -0.26
CA PRO A 293 -21.87 -0.62 0.74
C PRO A 293 -20.81 -1.65 1.12
N GLY A 294 -19.55 -1.23 1.26
CA GLY A 294 -18.44 -2.10 1.59
C GLY A 294 -17.84 -2.87 0.40
N LEU A 295 -18.56 -3.01 -0.72
CA LEU A 295 -18.05 -3.66 -1.92
C LEU A 295 -16.88 -2.88 -2.50
N LEU A 296 -15.76 -3.57 -2.69
CA LEU A 296 -14.56 -3.01 -3.32
C LEU A 296 -14.68 -3.09 -4.83
N VAL A 297 -14.32 -2.03 -5.55
CA VAL A 297 -14.33 -2.01 -7.02
C VAL A 297 -13.04 -1.40 -7.55
N SER A 298 -12.43 -2.03 -8.56
CA SER A 298 -11.28 -1.49 -9.28
C SER A 298 -11.38 -1.80 -10.77
N ASP A 299 -10.95 -0.85 -11.61
CA ASP A 299 -10.87 -1.08 -13.05
C ASP A 299 -9.52 -1.69 -13.48
N SER A 300 -9.41 -2.08 -14.75
CA SER A 300 -8.25 -2.76 -15.34
C SER A 300 -7.20 -1.81 -15.91
N ARG A 301 -7.20 -0.52 -15.55
CA ARG A 301 -6.19 0.45 -15.99
C ARG A 301 -4.86 0.27 -15.26
N LEU A 302 -3.78 0.72 -15.87
CA LEU A 302 -2.51 0.94 -15.18
C LEU A 302 -2.61 2.10 -14.17
N LEU A 303 -3.34 3.17 -14.55
CA LEU A 303 -3.72 4.26 -13.65
C LEU A 303 -5.08 3.97 -13.04
N VAL A 304 -5.16 2.88 -12.31
CA VAL A 304 -6.39 2.27 -11.80
C VAL A 304 -7.28 3.27 -11.05
N HIS A 305 -8.59 3.20 -11.30
CA HIS A 305 -9.61 3.74 -10.41
C HIS A 305 -10.00 2.65 -9.42
N TYR A 306 -10.13 3.03 -8.14
CA TYR A 306 -10.55 2.13 -7.08
C TYR A 306 -11.45 2.88 -6.11
N TYR A 307 -12.56 2.25 -5.71
CA TYR A 307 -13.56 2.92 -4.91
C TYR A 307 -14.45 1.94 -4.15
N HIS A 308 -15.08 2.44 -3.10
CA HIS A 308 -16.14 1.76 -2.37
C HIS A 308 -17.05 2.79 -1.69
N ALA A 309 -18.33 2.46 -1.55
CA ALA A 309 -19.24 3.18 -0.67
C ALA A 309 -19.07 2.69 0.77
N ARG A 310 -19.11 3.62 1.72
CA ARG A 310 -19.09 3.29 3.15
C ARG A 310 -20.52 3.15 3.69
N PRO A 311 -20.73 2.37 4.78
CA PRO A 311 -22.05 2.27 5.43
C PRO A 311 -22.63 3.62 5.89
N ASP A 312 -21.79 4.62 6.18
CA ASP A 312 -22.19 5.98 6.57
C ASP A 312 -22.66 6.85 5.39
N GLY A 313 -22.72 6.30 4.18
CA GLY A 313 -23.15 7.01 2.97
C GLY A 313 -22.08 7.88 2.30
N ARG A 314 -20.80 7.70 2.63
CA ARG A 314 -19.67 8.35 1.95
C ARG A 314 -19.16 7.50 0.80
N MET A 315 -18.61 8.16 -0.23
CA MET A 315 -17.84 7.52 -1.28
C MET A 315 -16.35 7.76 -1.05
N ALA A 316 -15.56 6.69 -0.91
CA ALA A 316 -14.12 6.73 -1.04
C ALA A 316 -13.74 6.42 -2.49
N PHE A 317 -13.06 7.34 -3.17
CA PHE A 317 -12.68 7.18 -4.58
C PHE A 317 -11.20 7.52 -4.78
N GLY A 318 -10.44 6.60 -5.33
CA GLY A 318 -9.02 6.74 -5.57
C GLY A 318 -8.62 6.59 -7.03
N LYS A 319 -7.48 7.21 -7.38
CA LYS A 319 -6.86 7.09 -8.68
C LYS A 319 -5.34 6.99 -8.55
N ALA A 320 -4.77 5.98 -9.21
CA ALA A 320 -3.33 5.78 -9.23
C ALA A 320 -2.62 6.71 -10.23
N GLY A 321 -1.30 6.87 -10.08
CA GLY A 321 -0.43 7.54 -11.05
C GLY A 321 -0.44 9.05 -11.00
N GLY A 322 -0.88 9.68 -9.91
CA GLY A 322 -0.91 11.12 -9.74
C GLY A 322 0.47 11.76 -9.78
N THR A 323 1.18 11.73 -8.67
CA THR A 323 2.48 12.40 -8.51
C THR A 323 3.64 11.47 -8.87
N PHE A 324 4.62 11.97 -9.64
CA PHE A 324 5.91 11.32 -9.89
C PHE A 324 7.01 12.37 -9.81
N ARG A 325 8.10 12.10 -9.07
CA ARG A 325 9.16 13.07 -8.80
C ARG A 325 10.55 12.45 -8.87
N PRO A 326 11.59 13.25 -9.17
CA PRO A 326 12.96 12.75 -9.20
C PRO A 326 13.42 12.31 -7.80
N GLY A 327 14.31 11.32 -7.78
CA GLY A 327 15.08 10.92 -6.61
C GLY A 327 14.36 10.02 -5.60
N ASN A 328 13.16 9.50 -5.91
CA ASN A 328 12.33 8.77 -4.92
C ASN A 328 12.14 9.54 -3.60
N LEU A 329 12.16 10.88 -3.67
CA LEU A 329 12.03 11.74 -2.50
C LEU A 329 10.57 11.83 -2.10
N VAL A 330 10.25 11.31 -0.93
CA VAL A 330 8.96 11.50 -0.29
C VAL A 330 8.96 12.83 0.48
N GLY A 331 7.87 13.56 0.42
CA GLY A 331 7.70 14.83 1.12
C GLY A 331 6.27 15.36 0.96
N THR A 332 6.04 16.61 1.33
CA THR A 332 4.71 17.26 1.35
C THR A 332 3.86 17.11 0.08
N LYS A 333 4.49 16.73 -1.03
CA LYS A 333 3.79 16.50 -2.32
C LYS A 333 3.14 15.11 -2.42
N TYR A 334 3.53 14.18 -1.54
CA TYR A 334 2.94 12.84 -1.41
C TYR A 334 2.16 12.68 -0.12
N GLU A 335 2.19 13.71 0.76
CA GLU A 335 1.63 13.64 2.11
C GLU A 335 0.85 14.91 2.40
N GLY A 336 -0.32 15.06 1.86
CA GLY A 336 -1.14 16.24 2.08
C GLY A 336 -2.34 16.24 1.16
N ARG A 337 -3.00 17.41 1.06
CA ARG A 337 -4.10 17.60 0.12
C ARG A 337 -3.64 17.23 -1.30
N SER A 338 -4.47 16.48 -2.02
CA SER A 338 -4.18 16.12 -3.41
C SER A 338 -4.07 17.37 -4.28
N ARG A 339 -3.04 17.42 -5.12
CA ARG A 339 -2.87 18.43 -6.16
C ARG A 339 -3.65 18.09 -7.44
N ASN A 340 -4.20 16.90 -7.50
CA ASN A 340 -4.93 16.35 -8.63
C ASN A 340 -6.44 16.28 -8.34
N GLU A 341 -6.93 17.10 -7.41
CA GLU A 341 -8.32 17.08 -6.94
C GLU A 341 -9.32 17.13 -8.09
N GLU A 342 -9.18 18.08 -9.03
CA GLU A 342 -10.09 18.20 -10.17
C GLU A 342 -10.04 16.99 -11.11
N TRP A 343 -8.87 16.37 -11.23
CA TRP A 343 -8.72 15.14 -12.01
C TRP A 343 -9.44 13.95 -11.37
N ILE A 344 -9.37 13.81 -10.03
CA ILE A 344 -10.09 12.75 -9.31
C ILE A 344 -11.60 13.03 -9.34
N LYS A 345 -12.03 14.27 -9.09
CA LYS A 345 -13.44 14.67 -9.17
C LYS A 345 -14.04 14.38 -10.55
N SER A 346 -13.30 14.72 -11.63
CA SER A 346 -13.76 14.45 -12.99
C SER A 346 -13.95 12.96 -13.25
N SER A 347 -13.07 12.12 -12.70
CA SER A 347 -13.21 10.66 -12.76
C SER A 347 -14.42 10.19 -11.95
N LEU A 348 -14.56 10.61 -10.69
CA LEU A 348 -15.71 10.26 -9.85
C LEU A 348 -17.03 10.60 -10.53
N TYR A 349 -17.13 11.81 -11.11
CA TYR A 349 -18.35 12.28 -11.76
C TYR A 349 -18.63 11.63 -13.12
N ALA A 350 -17.64 10.99 -13.73
CA ALA A 350 -17.85 10.15 -14.90
C ALA A 350 -18.50 8.81 -14.52
N PHE A 351 -18.05 8.22 -13.40
CA PHE A 351 -18.65 6.99 -12.86
C PHE A 351 -20.03 7.25 -12.23
N TYR A 352 -20.19 8.34 -11.48
CA TYR A 352 -21.35 8.68 -10.66
C TYR A 352 -21.77 10.13 -10.83
N PRO A 353 -22.51 10.49 -11.91
CA PRO A 353 -22.95 11.86 -12.15
C PRO A 353 -23.77 12.47 -11.00
N ALA A 354 -24.53 11.64 -10.26
CA ALA A 354 -25.34 12.08 -9.12
C ALA A 354 -24.48 12.66 -7.99
N LEU A 355 -23.23 12.23 -7.84
CA LEU A 355 -22.32 12.75 -6.82
C LEU A 355 -21.80 14.18 -7.08
N ARG A 356 -22.14 14.81 -8.20
CA ARG A 356 -21.83 16.23 -8.45
C ARG A 356 -22.46 17.17 -7.44
N THR A 357 -23.57 16.78 -6.84
CA THR A 357 -24.30 17.57 -5.83
C THR A 357 -23.79 17.34 -4.42
N VAL A 358 -22.96 16.31 -4.21
CA VAL A 358 -22.42 15.96 -2.89
C VAL A 358 -21.06 16.63 -2.70
N PRO A 359 -20.88 17.42 -1.62
CA PRO A 359 -19.60 18.06 -1.34
C PRO A 359 -18.48 17.02 -1.11
N VAL A 360 -17.25 17.41 -1.45
CA VAL A 360 -16.06 16.66 -1.15
C VAL A 360 -15.56 17.03 0.25
N ALA A 361 -15.53 16.07 1.17
CA ALA A 361 -15.06 16.25 2.53
C ALA A 361 -13.54 16.46 2.57
N ALA A 362 -12.80 15.66 1.82
CA ALA A 362 -11.34 15.76 1.76
C ALA A 362 -10.76 15.14 0.49
N THR A 363 -9.58 15.62 0.11
CA THR A 363 -8.70 14.95 -0.86
C THR A 363 -7.30 14.85 -0.29
N TRP A 364 -6.61 13.75 -0.55
CA TRP A 364 -5.23 13.55 -0.08
C TRP A 364 -4.43 12.69 -1.03
N SER A 365 -3.11 12.70 -0.84
CA SER A 365 -2.18 11.85 -1.57
C SER A 365 -1.48 10.90 -0.60
N GLY A 366 -1.05 9.76 -1.14
CA GLY A 366 -0.19 8.79 -0.46
C GLY A 366 0.94 8.31 -1.35
N ALA A 367 2.12 8.10 -0.77
CA ALA A 367 3.26 7.54 -1.50
C ALA A 367 3.12 6.02 -1.64
N VAL A 368 3.37 5.52 -2.84
CA VAL A 368 3.33 4.09 -3.19
C VAL A 368 4.71 3.68 -3.69
N ASP A 369 5.28 2.63 -3.09
CA ASP A 369 6.51 1.99 -3.52
C ASP A 369 6.21 0.94 -4.61
N ARG A 370 6.56 1.24 -5.84
CA ARG A 370 6.31 0.32 -6.95
C ARG A 370 7.58 -0.45 -7.30
N SER A 371 7.58 -1.76 -7.05
CA SER A 371 8.62 -2.67 -7.54
C SER A 371 8.51 -2.87 -9.06
N MET A 372 9.60 -3.29 -9.71
CA MET A 372 9.61 -3.43 -11.18
C MET A 372 8.76 -4.61 -11.67
N ASP A 373 8.50 -5.59 -10.84
CA ASP A 373 7.68 -6.77 -11.16
C ASP A 373 6.30 -6.77 -10.45
N GLY A 374 5.96 -5.68 -9.74
CA GLY A 374 4.67 -5.53 -9.08
C GLY A 374 4.50 -6.29 -7.76
N LEU A 375 5.46 -7.12 -7.36
CA LEU A 375 5.40 -7.93 -6.15
C LEU A 375 6.30 -7.39 -5.04
N PRO A 376 5.95 -7.58 -3.76
CA PRO A 376 6.84 -7.24 -2.65
C PRO A 376 8.08 -8.12 -2.64
N PHE A 377 9.14 -7.61 -2.04
CA PHE A 377 10.36 -8.38 -1.79
C PHE A 377 10.88 -8.14 -0.39
N PHE A 378 11.50 -9.18 0.17
CA PHE A 378 12.10 -9.19 1.50
C PHE A 378 13.54 -9.65 1.38
N THR A 379 14.48 -8.92 1.97
CA THR A 379 15.90 -9.18 1.72
C THR A 379 16.79 -8.74 2.88
N ARG A 380 18.04 -9.20 2.86
CA ARG A 380 19.10 -8.71 3.75
C ARG A 380 19.80 -7.52 3.09
N LEU A 381 20.05 -6.46 3.86
CA LEU A 381 20.54 -5.17 3.40
C LEU A 381 22.04 -5.00 3.72
N GLY A 382 22.89 -5.62 2.92
CA GLY A 382 24.35 -5.55 3.04
C GLY A 382 24.96 -6.26 4.24
N ARG A 383 24.14 -6.65 5.24
CA ARG A 383 24.52 -7.43 6.42
C ARG A 383 23.44 -8.47 6.74
N PRO A 384 23.80 -9.63 7.33
CA PRO A 384 22.82 -10.65 7.67
C PRO A 384 21.82 -10.23 8.76
N ASP A 385 22.20 -9.30 9.60
CA ASP A 385 21.45 -8.78 10.75
C ASP A 385 20.61 -7.52 10.44
N ILE A 386 20.68 -7.01 9.21
CA ILE A 386 19.83 -5.92 8.72
C ILE A 386 18.95 -6.46 7.61
N ILE A 387 17.64 -6.48 7.83
CA ILE A 387 16.66 -7.02 6.90
C ILE A 387 15.64 -5.95 6.53
N GLY A 388 14.97 -6.10 5.39
CA GLY A 388 13.96 -5.13 4.99
C GLY A 388 12.95 -5.73 4.03
N GLY A 389 11.76 -5.14 4.00
CA GLY A 389 10.67 -5.52 3.11
C GLY A 389 9.93 -4.30 2.58
N LEU A 390 9.69 -4.27 1.27
CA LEU A 390 8.94 -3.21 0.58
C LEU A 390 8.52 -3.67 -0.81
N GLY A 391 7.94 -2.76 -1.61
CA GLY A 391 7.55 -3.03 -2.99
C GLY A 391 6.15 -3.60 -3.14
N TYR A 392 5.25 -3.30 -2.21
CA TYR A 392 3.85 -3.76 -2.27
C TYR A 392 3.05 -3.20 -3.45
N SER A 393 3.59 -2.23 -4.17
CA SER A 393 3.07 -1.73 -5.44
C SER A 393 1.63 -1.20 -5.41
N GLY A 394 1.17 -0.75 -4.23
CA GLY A 394 -0.19 -0.26 -4.00
C GLY A 394 -1.14 -1.30 -3.38
N ASN A 395 -0.75 -2.56 -3.33
CA ASN A 395 -1.50 -3.62 -2.65
C ASN A 395 -0.78 -4.04 -1.36
N GLY A 396 -0.88 -3.24 -0.31
CA GLY A 396 -0.11 -3.45 0.93
C GLY A 396 -0.92 -3.83 2.15
N VAL A 397 -2.26 -3.72 2.16
CA VAL A 397 -3.06 -3.95 3.37
C VAL A 397 -3.03 -5.44 3.77
N GLY A 398 -3.60 -6.32 2.97
CA GLY A 398 -3.56 -7.76 3.21
C GLY A 398 -2.14 -8.34 3.16
N PRO A 399 -1.36 -8.10 2.09
CA PRO A 399 -0.01 -8.66 1.95
C PRO A 399 1.00 -8.23 3.02
N SER A 400 0.77 -7.13 3.76
CA SER A 400 1.65 -6.74 4.89
C SER A 400 1.61 -7.74 6.06
N VAL A 401 0.51 -8.49 6.21
CA VAL A 401 0.42 -9.59 7.18
C VAL A 401 1.45 -10.67 6.85
N LEU A 402 1.54 -11.05 5.56
CA LEU A 402 2.55 -11.99 5.08
C LEU A 402 3.96 -11.42 5.25
N GLY A 403 4.12 -10.12 4.95
CA GLY A 403 5.36 -9.39 5.17
C GLY A 403 5.82 -9.45 6.62
N GLY A 404 4.89 -9.32 7.56
CA GLY A 404 5.15 -9.49 9.00
C GLY A 404 5.62 -10.90 9.35
N LYS A 405 4.97 -11.95 8.81
CA LYS A 405 5.37 -13.36 8.97
C LYS A 405 6.79 -13.60 8.44
N ILE A 406 7.08 -13.11 7.23
CA ILE A 406 8.39 -13.27 6.58
C ILE A 406 9.48 -12.55 7.40
N LEU A 407 9.29 -11.28 7.71
CA LEU A 407 10.29 -10.48 8.42
C LEU A 407 10.53 -10.97 9.85
N ALA A 408 9.49 -11.44 10.55
CA ALA A 408 9.64 -12.04 11.87
C ALA A 408 10.47 -13.33 11.82
N SER A 409 10.19 -14.23 10.86
CA SER A 409 10.97 -15.45 10.68
C SER A 409 12.42 -15.14 10.33
N MET A 410 12.68 -14.14 9.46
CA MET A 410 14.04 -13.71 9.13
C MET A 410 14.75 -13.07 10.33
N ALA A 411 14.05 -12.25 11.16
CA ALA A 411 14.62 -11.59 12.32
C ALA A 411 14.98 -12.56 13.43
N LEU A 412 14.22 -13.64 13.56
CA LEU A 412 14.46 -14.72 14.54
C LEU A 412 15.35 -15.87 14.00
N ASP A 413 15.94 -15.70 12.81
CA ASP A 413 16.75 -16.71 12.11
C ASP A 413 16.06 -18.10 12.03
N ARG A 414 14.73 -18.12 11.89
CA ARG A 414 13.96 -19.37 11.73
C ARG A 414 14.15 -19.93 10.32
N LEU A 415 14.19 -21.25 10.23
CA LEU A 415 14.23 -22.00 8.97
C LEU A 415 12.86 -22.63 8.70
N ASP A 416 11.90 -21.80 8.32
CA ASP A 416 10.52 -22.16 8.06
C ASP A 416 10.06 -21.72 6.65
N ASP A 417 8.81 -21.98 6.31
CA ASP A 417 8.23 -21.66 5.01
C ASP A 417 8.17 -20.15 4.73
N TRP A 418 8.18 -19.31 5.79
CA TRP A 418 8.17 -17.87 5.62
C TRP A 418 9.57 -17.31 5.33
N SER A 419 10.60 -17.79 6.02
CA SER A 419 11.98 -17.36 5.76
C SER A 419 12.53 -17.87 4.43
N ARG A 420 11.89 -18.90 3.85
CA ARG A 420 12.20 -19.49 2.52
C ARG A 420 11.16 -19.18 1.46
N CYS A 421 10.19 -18.32 1.78
CA CYS A 421 9.13 -17.88 0.88
C CYS A 421 9.70 -17.31 -0.43
N GLY A 422 9.04 -17.56 -1.55
CA GLY A 422 9.44 -17.04 -2.87
C GLY A 422 9.55 -15.50 -2.94
N LEU A 423 8.96 -14.78 -1.99
CA LEU A 423 9.11 -13.33 -1.85
C LEU A 423 10.40 -12.92 -1.10
N VAL A 424 11.13 -13.86 -0.46
CA VAL A 424 12.45 -13.61 0.13
C VAL A 424 13.49 -13.68 -0.99
N ARG A 425 13.83 -12.53 -1.54
CA ARG A 425 14.64 -12.43 -2.75
C ARG A 425 15.37 -11.09 -2.84
N GLN A 426 16.32 -11.01 -3.74
CA GLN A 426 16.93 -9.73 -4.08
C GLN A 426 15.90 -8.82 -4.76
N PRO A 427 15.99 -7.50 -4.56
CA PRO A 427 15.11 -6.55 -5.22
C PRO A 427 15.10 -6.75 -6.73
N PRO A 428 13.91 -6.80 -7.38
CA PRO A 428 13.83 -7.03 -8.82
C PRO A 428 14.36 -5.84 -9.62
N GLY A 429 15.14 -6.12 -10.65
CA GLY A 429 15.59 -5.16 -11.64
C GLY A 429 16.54 -4.07 -11.12
N PHE A 430 16.90 -3.19 -12.03
CA PHE A 430 17.72 -2.00 -11.78
C PHE A 430 17.06 -0.80 -12.46
N LEU A 431 16.78 0.23 -11.68
CA LEU A 431 16.28 1.49 -12.21
C LEU A 431 17.46 2.41 -12.59
N PRO A 432 17.41 3.06 -13.76
CA PRO A 432 18.43 4.02 -14.14
C PRO A 432 18.65 5.09 -13.06
N PRO A 433 19.85 5.63 -12.93
CA PRO A 433 20.09 6.75 -12.04
C PRO A 433 19.34 8.01 -12.53
N GLU A 434 19.17 8.97 -11.61
CA GLU A 434 18.68 10.29 -12.00
C GLU A 434 19.70 11.05 -12.87
N PRO A 435 19.26 11.84 -13.84
CA PRO A 435 17.85 12.19 -14.14
C PRO A 435 17.15 11.23 -15.11
N LEU A 436 17.83 10.21 -15.64
CA LEU A 436 17.29 9.30 -16.65
C LEU A 436 16.02 8.58 -16.17
N ARG A 437 15.98 8.17 -14.90
CA ARG A 437 14.79 7.54 -14.29
C ARG A 437 13.59 8.47 -14.33
N TYR A 438 13.76 9.72 -13.91
CA TYR A 438 12.66 10.69 -13.90
C TYR A 438 12.17 11.05 -15.30
N VAL A 439 13.07 11.30 -16.22
CA VAL A 439 12.72 11.63 -17.63
C VAL A 439 12.04 10.44 -18.30
N GLY A 440 12.65 9.25 -18.24
CA GLY A 440 12.08 8.04 -18.81
C GLY A 440 10.75 7.65 -18.19
N GLY A 441 10.64 7.64 -16.86
CA GLY A 441 9.41 7.35 -16.15
C GLY A 441 8.28 8.36 -16.44
N SER A 442 8.63 9.65 -16.62
CA SER A 442 7.67 10.68 -17.01
C SER A 442 7.14 10.45 -18.43
N LEU A 443 8.00 10.04 -19.37
CA LEU A 443 7.60 9.70 -20.75
C LEU A 443 6.66 8.49 -20.74
N VAL A 444 7.01 7.43 -20.00
CA VAL A 444 6.15 6.24 -19.85
C VAL A 444 4.80 6.63 -19.23
N LYS A 445 4.78 7.39 -18.15
CA LYS A 445 3.55 7.86 -17.51
C LYS A 445 2.67 8.67 -18.47
N MET A 446 3.26 9.57 -19.28
CA MET A 446 2.53 10.32 -20.29
C MET A 446 1.95 9.40 -21.38
N ALA A 447 2.71 8.38 -21.81
CA ALA A 447 2.26 7.41 -22.80
C ALA A 447 1.07 6.58 -22.26
N VAL A 448 1.14 6.10 -21.00
CA VAL A 448 0.02 5.43 -20.33
C VAL A 448 -1.21 6.32 -20.31
N SER A 449 -1.07 7.58 -19.88
CA SER A 449 -2.19 8.52 -19.83
C SER A 449 -2.80 8.84 -21.21
N ARG A 450 -1.99 8.88 -22.28
CA ARG A 450 -2.50 9.07 -23.65
C ARG A 450 -3.18 7.81 -24.17
N LYS A 451 -2.59 6.63 -23.89
CA LYS A 451 -3.19 5.33 -24.23
C LYS A 451 -4.57 5.20 -23.62
N GLU A 452 -4.70 5.36 -22.32
CA GLU A 452 -5.98 5.22 -21.61
C GLU A 452 -7.03 6.21 -22.10
N ARG A 453 -6.65 7.49 -22.34
CA ARG A 453 -7.57 8.48 -22.92
C ARG A 453 -8.04 8.14 -24.35
N ALA A 454 -7.18 7.54 -25.17
CA ALA A 454 -7.56 7.10 -26.50
C ALA A 454 -8.56 5.94 -26.41
N GLU A 455 -8.30 4.96 -25.55
CA GLU A 455 -9.18 3.81 -25.30
C GLU A 455 -10.55 4.25 -24.75
N ASP A 456 -10.58 5.20 -23.82
CA ASP A 456 -11.84 5.78 -23.30
C ASP A 456 -12.65 6.53 -24.37
N ALA A 457 -11.97 7.10 -25.38
CA ALA A 457 -12.60 7.73 -26.52
C ALA A 457 -12.96 6.75 -27.65
N GLY A 458 -12.82 5.45 -27.44
CA GLY A 458 -13.05 4.42 -28.47
C GLY A 458 -12.06 4.47 -29.64
N LYS A 459 -10.85 5.00 -29.42
CA LYS A 459 -9.80 5.16 -30.42
C LYS A 459 -8.63 4.24 -30.14
N ASP A 460 -7.96 3.79 -31.21
CA ASP A 460 -6.71 3.05 -31.07
C ASP A 460 -5.58 3.95 -30.55
N PRO A 461 -4.86 3.51 -29.51
CA PRO A 461 -3.65 4.20 -29.06
C PRO A 461 -2.55 4.18 -30.13
N SER A 462 -1.69 5.21 -30.12
CA SER A 462 -0.54 5.25 -31.03
C SER A 462 0.40 4.06 -30.81
N ARG A 463 1.12 3.64 -31.85
CA ARG A 463 2.16 2.57 -31.74
C ARG A 463 3.23 2.93 -30.71
N LEU A 464 3.62 4.20 -30.66
CA LEU A 464 4.60 4.70 -29.71
C LEU A 464 4.08 4.59 -28.25
N ASP A 465 2.83 4.99 -28.02
CA ASP A 465 2.25 4.91 -26.67
C ASP A 465 2.12 3.45 -26.22
N ARG A 466 1.73 2.54 -27.10
CA ARG A 466 1.71 1.09 -26.81
C ARG A 466 3.09 0.56 -26.45
N MET A 467 4.12 0.92 -27.21
CA MET A 467 5.51 0.51 -26.96
C MET A 467 6.03 1.04 -25.63
N LEU A 468 5.83 2.32 -25.35
CA LEU A 468 6.29 2.94 -24.09
C LEU A 468 5.53 2.39 -22.86
N THR A 469 4.24 2.09 -23.00
CA THR A 469 3.43 1.54 -21.90
C THR A 469 3.94 0.17 -21.45
N ARG A 470 4.51 -0.66 -22.34
CA ARG A 470 5.13 -1.95 -21.97
C ARG A 470 6.33 -1.82 -21.04
N MET A 471 6.92 -0.62 -20.93
CA MET A 471 8.01 -0.34 -19.98
C MET A 471 7.50 0.02 -18.58
N ALA A 472 6.20 0.20 -18.41
CA ALA A 472 5.62 0.47 -17.10
C ALA A 472 5.66 -0.80 -16.23
N PRO A 473 5.93 -0.69 -14.91
CA PRO A 473 5.72 -1.81 -14.00
C PRO A 473 4.28 -2.31 -14.06
N PRO A 474 4.04 -3.62 -13.94
CA PRO A 474 2.70 -4.21 -14.05
C PRO A 474 1.73 -3.61 -13.03
N GLY A 475 0.47 -3.44 -13.44
CA GLY A 475 -0.66 -3.03 -12.61
C GLY A 475 -1.42 -4.21 -12.01
N LEU A 476 -2.75 -4.10 -11.97
CA LEU A 476 -3.64 -5.25 -11.73
C LEU A 476 -3.52 -6.25 -12.89
N VAL A 477 -3.36 -5.73 -14.10
CA VAL A 477 -3.12 -6.53 -15.30
C VAL A 477 -1.62 -6.65 -15.53
N PRO A 478 -1.08 -7.87 -15.72
CA PRO A 478 0.31 -8.06 -16.17
C PRO A 478 0.54 -7.32 -17.49
N THR A 479 1.64 -6.60 -17.61
CA THR A 479 2.11 -6.06 -18.89
C THR A 479 2.95 -7.12 -19.58
N ASP A 480 2.51 -7.58 -20.76
CA ASP A 480 3.27 -8.51 -21.62
C ASP A 480 4.55 -7.89 -22.15
#